data_aa6907e4d4b345086fa25a60b5627cd7
#
_entry.id   aa6907e4d4b345086fa25a60b5627cd7
#
_cell.length_a   1.000
_cell.length_b   1.000
_cell.length_c   1.000
_cell.angle_alpha   90.00
_cell.angle_beta   90.00
_cell.angle_gamma   90.00
#
_symmetry.space_group_name_H-M   'P 1'
#
loop_
_entity.id
_entity.type
_entity.pdbx_description
1 polymer ?
#
loop_
_entity_poly.entity_id
_entity_poly.type
_entity_poly.pdbx_seq_one_letter_code
_entity_poly.pdbx_strand_id
1 'polypeptide(L)'
;TDCAIENAEGRIIKLIYQDDLFVDENALQKIHDAFESGAKWLIHGFTHTKDGVETHRNCAPKWSSRMLEGDNLLGSPSCTAYLNGTYLGMDDQMKLLIDTELYHRMRMEHGYPSMLDDILIANREHDARMSSGGVDYDATISDSSRTWLVNKAEIDHIYKKHSEFFVTRKYPDEN
;
A
#
# COMPACT_ATOMS: atom_id res chain seq x y z
N THR A 1 6.39 9.69 7.05
CA THR A 1 6.15 9.52 5.58
C THR A 1 5.71 10.82 4.97
N ASP A 2 4.62 11.44 5.44
CA ASP A 2 4.01 12.65 4.88
C ASP A 2 5.01 13.82 4.76
N CYS A 3 5.75 14.13 5.82
CA CYS A 3 6.77 15.17 5.81
C CYS A 3 7.84 14.96 4.70
N ALA A 4 8.23 13.71 4.43
CA ALA A 4 9.17 13.42 3.36
C ALA A 4 8.57 13.67 1.96
N ILE A 5 7.30 13.32 1.78
CA ILE A 5 6.59 13.52 0.53
C ILE A 5 6.31 15.01 0.29
N GLU A 6 5.88 15.74 1.33
CA GLU A 6 5.62 17.19 1.27
C GLU A 6 6.88 18.02 0.92
N ASN A 7 8.06 17.55 1.28
CA ASN A 7 9.34 18.21 0.95
C ASN A 7 10.00 17.67 -0.33
N ALA A 8 9.37 16.73 -1.02
CA ALA A 8 9.91 16.21 -2.27
C ALA A 8 9.60 17.15 -3.43
N GLU A 9 10.63 17.54 -4.19
CA GLU A 9 10.54 18.51 -5.30
C GLU A 9 10.42 17.84 -6.68
N GLY A 10 10.62 16.52 -6.75
CA GLY A 10 10.54 15.77 -8.01
C GLY A 10 9.12 15.72 -8.57
N ARG A 11 8.99 15.63 -9.91
CA ARG A 11 7.70 15.46 -10.57
C ARG A 11 7.03 14.11 -10.20
N ILE A 12 7.83 13.09 -10.01
CA ILE A 12 7.39 11.76 -9.58
C ILE A 12 8.04 11.49 -8.21
N ILE A 13 7.22 11.10 -7.25
CA ILE A 13 7.66 10.76 -5.90
C ILE A 13 7.56 9.25 -5.76
N LYS A 14 8.70 8.59 -5.59
CA LYS A 14 8.77 7.16 -5.28
C LYS A 14 9.02 6.97 -3.79
N LEU A 15 8.07 6.37 -3.10
CA LEU A 15 8.22 6.03 -1.70
C LEU A 15 8.98 4.71 -1.56
N ILE A 16 9.94 4.68 -0.65
CA ILE A 16 10.63 3.47 -0.21
C ILE A 16 10.95 3.58 1.27
N TYR A 17 10.59 2.57 2.05
CA TYR A 17 10.93 2.52 3.47
C TYR A 17 12.37 2.07 3.66
N GLN A 18 12.93 2.42 4.80
CA GLN A 18 14.36 2.25 5.11
C GLN A 18 14.86 0.80 5.11
N ASP A 19 13.96 -0.17 5.28
CA ASP A 19 14.24 -1.59 5.33
C ASP A 19 13.95 -2.33 4.00
N ASP A 20 13.31 -1.65 3.05
CA ASP A 20 13.02 -2.19 1.73
C ASP A 20 14.12 -1.85 0.72
N LEU A 21 14.24 -2.62 -0.35
CA LEU A 21 15.27 -2.42 -1.37
C LEU A 21 14.74 -2.65 -2.79
N PHE A 22 15.34 -1.94 -3.76
CA PHE A 22 15.10 -2.24 -5.16
C PHE A 22 15.77 -3.57 -5.55
N VAL A 23 15.05 -4.40 -6.33
CA VAL A 23 15.53 -5.68 -6.86
C VAL A 23 15.61 -5.70 -8.39
N ASP A 24 15.16 -4.63 -9.03
CA ASP A 24 15.27 -4.42 -10.48
C ASP A 24 16.07 -3.15 -10.73
N GLU A 25 17.17 -3.24 -11.46
CA GLU A 25 18.04 -2.11 -11.80
C GLU A 25 17.34 -1.03 -12.66
N ASN A 26 16.28 -1.41 -13.38
CA ASN A 26 15.46 -0.54 -14.20
C ASN A 26 14.19 -0.06 -13.48
N ALA A 27 14.05 -0.33 -12.18
CA ALA A 27 12.82 -0.05 -11.43
C ALA A 27 12.36 1.41 -11.58
N LEU A 28 13.27 2.38 -11.41
CA LEU A 28 12.92 3.79 -11.55
C LEU A 28 12.55 4.18 -12.97
N GLN A 29 13.18 3.56 -13.98
CA GLN A 29 12.84 3.81 -15.38
C GLN A 29 11.43 3.29 -15.70
N LYS A 30 11.10 2.07 -15.26
CA LYS A 30 9.76 1.48 -15.45
C LYS A 30 8.67 2.33 -14.79
N ILE A 31 8.94 2.82 -13.59
CA ILE A 31 8.04 3.75 -12.88
C ILE A 31 7.88 5.04 -13.69
N HIS A 32 8.99 5.65 -14.12
CA HIS A 32 8.97 6.86 -14.95
C HIS A 32 8.11 6.69 -16.20
N ASP A 33 8.31 5.61 -16.96
CA ASP A 33 7.61 5.34 -18.21
C ASP A 33 6.09 5.18 -18.01
N ALA A 34 5.67 4.61 -16.86
CA ALA A 34 4.25 4.56 -16.51
C ALA A 34 3.65 5.95 -16.29
N PHE A 35 4.40 6.89 -15.68
CA PHE A 35 3.95 8.27 -15.51
C PHE A 35 3.97 9.06 -16.83
N GLU A 36 4.90 8.79 -17.75
CA GLU A 36 4.84 9.34 -19.11
C GLU A 36 3.59 8.86 -19.87
N SER A 37 3.08 7.68 -19.54
CA SER A 37 1.83 7.13 -20.10
C SER A 37 0.57 7.69 -19.43
N GLY A 38 0.69 8.63 -18.49
CA GLY A 38 -0.44 9.35 -17.89
C GLY A 38 -0.89 8.87 -16.51
N ALA A 39 -0.10 8.03 -15.82
CA ALA A 39 -0.39 7.63 -14.45
C ALA A 39 -0.44 8.86 -13.52
N LYS A 40 -1.44 8.91 -12.62
CA LYS A 40 -1.48 9.86 -11.50
C LYS A 40 -0.84 9.27 -10.26
N TRP A 41 -1.04 7.99 -10.06
CA TRP A 41 -0.40 7.17 -9.05
C TRP A 41 -0.26 5.74 -9.57
N LEU A 42 0.67 5.00 -8.97
CA LEU A 42 1.10 3.70 -9.47
C LEU A 42 1.38 2.77 -8.30
N ILE A 43 1.10 1.49 -8.51
CA ILE A 43 1.48 0.39 -7.64
C ILE A 43 2.20 -0.66 -8.48
N HIS A 44 3.31 -1.19 -7.97
CA HIS A 44 4.07 -2.25 -8.64
C HIS A 44 4.20 -3.50 -7.77
N GLY A 45 4.60 -4.61 -8.39
CA GLY A 45 4.85 -5.86 -7.72
C GLY A 45 6.03 -5.82 -6.77
N PHE A 46 6.06 -6.76 -5.84
CA PHE A 46 7.08 -6.90 -4.82
C PHE A 46 7.40 -8.36 -4.52
N THR A 47 8.53 -8.57 -3.90
CA THR A 47 8.93 -9.85 -3.33
C THR A 47 9.28 -9.67 -1.85
N HIS A 48 9.68 -10.73 -1.19
CA HIS A 48 10.12 -10.70 0.20
C HIS A 48 11.57 -11.14 0.31
N THR A 49 12.28 -10.62 1.31
CA THR A 49 13.63 -11.05 1.66
C THR A 49 13.83 -11.00 3.17
N LYS A 50 14.66 -11.88 3.71
CA LYS A 50 15.07 -11.83 5.13
C LYS A 50 16.43 -11.19 5.30
N ASP A 51 17.34 -11.46 4.40
CA ASP A 51 18.76 -11.07 4.46
C ASP A 51 19.13 -9.93 3.49
N GLY A 52 18.23 -9.57 2.60
CA GLY A 52 18.46 -8.56 1.56
C GLY A 52 19.13 -9.09 0.30
N VAL A 53 19.34 -10.41 0.21
CA VAL A 53 20.01 -11.08 -0.91
C VAL A 53 19.09 -12.10 -1.59
N GLU A 54 18.62 -13.08 -0.83
CA GLU A 54 17.71 -14.09 -1.34
C GLU A 54 16.27 -13.58 -1.26
N THR A 55 15.53 -13.72 -2.35
CA THR A 55 14.11 -13.30 -2.44
C THR A 55 13.20 -14.52 -2.54
N HIS A 56 12.00 -14.35 -2.01
CA HIS A 56 10.97 -15.39 -2.05
C HIS A 56 9.57 -14.76 -2.17
N ARG A 57 8.63 -15.48 -2.74
CA ARG A 57 7.23 -15.11 -2.86
C ARG A 57 6.99 -13.80 -3.62
N ASN A 58 7.09 -13.85 -4.95
CA ASN A 58 6.72 -12.73 -5.82
C ASN A 58 5.21 -12.47 -5.77
N CYS A 59 4.83 -11.21 -5.62
CA CYS A 59 3.47 -10.74 -5.51
C CYS A 59 3.22 -9.65 -6.55
N ALA A 60 2.38 -9.92 -7.53
CA ALA A 60 1.82 -8.88 -8.41
C ALA A 60 0.66 -8.17 -7.68
N PRO A 61 0.51 -6.84 -7.85
CA PRO A 61 -0.55 -6.10 -7.18
C PRO A 61 -1.93 -6.50 -7.71
N LYS A 62 -2.91 -6.60 -6.81
CA LYS A 62 -4.31 -6.83 -7.17
C LYS A 62 -5.21 -5.94 -6.33
N TRP A 63 -6.20 -5.33 -6.97
CA TRP A 63 -7.21 -4.59 -6.24
C TRP A 63 -8.19 -5.54 -5.58
N SER A 64 -8.41 -5.38 -4.27
CA SER A 64 -9.45 -6.11 -3.55
C SER A 64 -10.61 -5.18 -3.22
N SER A 65 -11.84 -5.63 -3.49
CA SER A 65 -13.06 -4.95 -3.04
C SER A 65 -13.20 -4.92 -1.51
N ARG A 66 -12.41 -5.74 -0.81
CA ARG A 66 -12.37 -5.84 0.65
C ARG A 66 -11.14 -5.18 1.26
N MET A 67 -10.46 -4.32 0.51
CA MET A 67 -9.22 -3.68 0.96
C MET A 67 -9.40 -2.90 2.27
N LEU A 68 -10.49 -2.15 2.42
CA LEU A 68 -10.83 -1.45 3.67
C LEU A 68 -11.16 -2.39 4.83
N GLU A 69 -11.34 -3.66 4.56
CA GLU A 69 -11.54 -4.71 5.55
C GLU A 69 -10.22 -5.45 5.86
N GLY A 70 -9.08 -4.95 5.38
CA GLY A 70 -7.75 -5.49 5.66
C GLY A 70 -7.21 -6.47 4.61
N ASP A 71 -7.92 -6.69 3.49
CA ASP A 71 -7.46 -7.55 2.39
C ASP A 71 -6.52 -6.76 1.45
N ASN A 72 -5.31 -6.44 1.96
CA ASN A 72 -4.30 -5.72 1.20
C ASN A 72 -3.53 -6.64 0.26
N LEU A 73 -3.89 -6.62 -1.03
CA LEU A 73 -3.19 -7.32 -2.10
C LEU A 73 -2.32 -6.37 -2.95
N LEU A 74 -2.15 -5.12 -2.54
CA LEU A 74 -1.38 -4.10 -3.25
C LEU A 74 0.06 -3.97 -2.71
N GLY A 75 0.29 -4.46 -1.51
CA GLY A 75 1.58 -4.38 -0.84
C GLY A 75 1.75 -3.13 0.04
N SER A 76 2.95 -2.96 0.55
CA SER A 76 3.33 -1.85 1.43
C SER A 76 3.41 -0.53 0.67
N PRO A 77 3.45 0.63 1.36
CA PRO A 77 3.68 1.92 0.70
C PRO A 77 4.96 1.99 -0.14
N SER A 78 5.95 1.16 0.13
CA SER A 78 7.12 1.03 -0.74
C SER A 78 6.81 0.49 -2.14
N CYS A 79 5.62 -0.08 -2.37
CA CYS A 79 5.17 -0.49 -3.70
C CYS A 79 4.57 0.66 -4.51
N THR A 80 4.46 1.87 -3.94
CA THR A 80 3.74 2.98 -4.54
C THR A 80 4.66 4.07 -5.10
N ALA A 81 4.14 4.78 -6.10
CA ALA A 81 4.69 6.05 -6.57
C ALA A 81 3.54 7.00 -6.92
N TYR A 82 3.81 8.30 -6.86
CA TYR A 82 2.81 9.36 -7.02
C TYR A 82 3.32 10.45 -7.97
N LEU A 83 2.44 10.99 -8.79
CA LEU A 83 2.69 12.29 -9.40
C LEU A 83 2.68 13.35 -8.29
N ASN A 84 3.65 14.24 -8.28
CA ASN A 84 3.73 15.26 -7.23
C ASN A 84 2.44 16.08 -7.19
N GLY A 85 1.92 16.30 -5.98
CA GLY A 85 0.64 16.97 -5.74
C GLY A 85 -0.60 16.07 -5.76
N THR A 86 -0.47 14.77 -6.05
CA THR A 86 -1.63 13.85 -6.00
C THR A 86 -1.72 13.05 -4.69
N TYR A 87 -0.69 13.01 -3.89
CA TYR A 87 -0.68 12.28 -2.63
C TYR A 87 -1.63 12.92 -1.59
N LEU A 88 -2.46 12.11 -0.96
CA LEU A 88 -3.53 12.58 -0.06
C LEU A 88 -3.21 12.51 1.44
N GLY A 89 -1.95 12.23 1.78
CA GLY A 89 -1.54 12.08 3.18
C GLY A 89 -2.05 10.80 3.83
N MET A 90 -1.36 10.35 4.86
CA MET A 90 -1.78 9.22 5.71
C MET A 90 -2.72 9.70 6.82
N ASP A 91 -3.64 8.84 7.25
CA ASP A 91 -4.50 9.12 8.39
C ASP A 91 -3.74 8.82 9.70
N ASP A 92 -3.44 9.85 10.48
CA ASP A 92 -2.66 9.77 11.72
C ASP A 92 -3.37 9.02 12.87
N GLN A 93 -4.67 8.76 12.74
CA GLN A 93 -5.44 7.95 13.67
C GLN A 93 -5.28 6.45 13.42
N MET A 94 -4.55 6.06 12.36
CA MET A 94 -4.37 4.67 11.94
C MET A 94 -2.90 4.25 12.00
N LYS A 95 -2.67 2.94 12.15
CA LYS A 95 -1.32 2.35 12.20
C LYS A 95 -1.14 1.16 11.28
N LEU A 96 -2.10 0.25 11.23
CA LEU A 96 -2.00 -1.02 10.50
C LEU A 96 -2.73 -0.99 9.16
N LEU A 97 -3.90 -0.38 9.10
CA LEU A 97 -4.69 -0.25 7.87
C LEU A 97 -4.51 1.11 7.19
N ILE A 98 -3.50 1.85 7.59
CA ILE A 98 -3.19 3.20 7.12
C ILE A 98 -2.89 3.25 5.61
N ASP A 99 -2.23 2.24 5.08
CA ASP A 99 -1.92 2.10 3.66
C ASP A 99 -3.18 1.78 2.83
N THR A 100 -4.00 0.82 3.28
CA THR A 100 -5.23 0.44 2.58
C THR A 100 -6.25 1.57 2.55
N GLU A 101 -6.34 2.33 3.63
CA GLU A 101 -7.19 3.52 3.71
C GLU A 101 -6.73 4.62 2.76
N LEU A 102 -5.41 4.88 2.70
CA LEU A 102 -4.83 5.80 1.74
C LEU A 102 -5.12 5.35 0.29
N TYR A 103 -4.89 4.08 -0.05
CA TYR A 103 -5.14 3.57 -1.40
C TYR A 103 -6.62 3.72 -1.80
N HIS A 104 -7.53 3.51 -0.86
CA HIS A 104 -8.95 3.75 -1.09
C HIS A 104 -9.21 5.21 -1.44
N ARG A 105 -8.71 6.18 -0.64
CA ARG A 105 -8.88 7.62 -0.93
C ARG A 105 -8.23 8.03 -2.25
N MET A 106 -7.04 7.51 -2.52
CA MET A 106 -6.35 7.76 -3.80
C MET A 106 -7.21 7.31 -4.98
N ARG A 107 -7.86 6.15 -4.88
CA ARG A 107 -8.75 5.66 -5.94
C ARG A 107 -10.03 6.50 -6.04
N MET A 108 -10.62 6.89 -4.93
CA MET A 108 -11.81 7.77 -4.93
C MET A 108 -11.54 9.10 -5.63
N GLU A 109 -10.37 9.69 -5.43
CA GLU A 109 -10.01 11.01 -5.95
C GLU A 109 -9.40 10.95 -7.36
N HIS A 110 -8.53 9.99 -7.61
CA HIS A 110 -7.70 9.96 -8.81
C HIS A 110 -8.03 8.81 -9.78
N GLY A 111 -8.93 7.91 -9.41
CA GLY A 111 -9.26 6.71 -10.17
C GLY A 111 -8.27 5.57 -9.93
N TYR A 112 -8.42 4.52 -10.72
CA TYR A 112 -7.64 3.29 -10.59
C TYR A 112 -6.13 3.56 -10.74
N PRO A 113 -5.25 2.95 -9.94
CA PRO A 113 -3.81 3.09 -10.10
C PRO A 113 -3.33 2.46 -11.40
N SER A 114 -2.27 2.99 -11.97
CA SER A 114 -1.48 2.19 -12.91
C SER A 114 -0.83 1.04 -12.15
N MET A 115 -1.02 -0.20 -12.61
CA MET A 115 -0.44 -1.38 -12.00
C MET A 115 0.66 -1.96 -12.87
N LEU A 116 1.83 -2.19 -12.29
CA LEU A 116 2.92 -2.91 -12.92
C LEU A 116 3.07 -4.27 -12.23
N ASP A 117 3.00 -5.35 -13.00
CA ASP A 117 3.25 -6.71 -12.48
C ASP A 117 4.74 -6.96 -12.21
N ASP A 118 5.61 -6.05 -12.67
CA ASP A 118 7.05 -6.11 -12.44
C ASP A 118 7.38 -6.09 -10.96
N ILE A 119 8.25 -7.00 -10.53
CA ILE A 119 8.76 -7.07 -9.17
C ILE A 119 9.89 -6.07 -9.04
N LEU A 120 9.62 -4.90 -8.46
CA LEU A 120 10.58 -3.79 -8.42
C LEU A 120 11.28 -3.64 -7.07
N ILE A 121 10.64 -4.11 -5.99
CA ILE A 121 11.21 -4.06 -4.64
C ILE A 121 11.13 -5.40 -3.92
N ALA A 122 11.98 -5.56 -2.91
CA ALA A 122 11.82 -6.58 -1.88
C ALA A 122 11.47 -5.92 -0.54
N ASN A 123 10.39 -6.36 0.06
CA ASN A 123 10.04 -6.03 1.44
C ASN A 123 10.87 -6.90 2.39
N ARG A 124 11.59 -6.26 3.31
CA ARG A 124 12.42 -6.98 4.26
C ARG A 124 11.60 -7.52 5.43
N GLU A 125 11.70 -8.83 5.65
CA GLU A 125 11.04 -9.51 6.77
C GLU A 125 12.00 -9.60 7.96
N HIS A 126 11.64 -8.96 9.08
CA HIS A 126 12.37 -9.03 10.36
C HIS A 126 11.41 -8.83 11.54
N ASP A 127 11.80 -9.25 12.72
CA ASP A 127 10.93 -9.26 13.90
C ASP A 127 10.55 -7.84 14.40
N ALA A 128 11.36 -6.84 14.09
CA ALA A 128 11.12 -5.45 14.51
C ALA A 128 10.23 -4.64 13.56
N ARG A 129 9.72 -5.23 12.46
CA ARG A 129 8.78 -4.51 11.58
C ARG A 129 7.43 -4.27 12.30
N MET A 130 6.75 -3.19 11.95
CA MET A 130 5.50 -2.76 12.61
C MET A 130 4.40 -3.84 12.55
N SER A 131 4.31 -4.58 11.46
CA SER A 131 3.36 -5.68 11.29
C SER A 131 3.72 -6.99 12.01
N SER A 132 4.95 -7.10 12.56
CA SER A 132 5.41 -8.29 13.30
C SER A 132 5.42 -8.10 14.81
N GLY A 133 5.47 -6.86 15.30
CA GLY A 133 5.70 -6.57 16.70
C GLY A 133 4.55 -5.83 17.36
N GLY A 134 3.87 -6.47 18.28
CA GLY A 134 3.09 -5.77 19.26
C GLY A 134 1.57 -5.80 19.14
N VAL A 135 1.05 -6.72 18.37
CA VAL A 135 -0.33 -7.14 18.57
C VAL A 135 -0.28 -8.48 19.30
N ASP A 136 -0.85 -8.54 20.50
CA ASP A 136 -1.13 -9.81 21.18
C ASP A 136 -2.07 -10.64 20.28
N TYR A 137 -1.47 -11.41 19.38
CA TYR A 137 -2.22 -12.35 18.59
C TYR A 137 -2.68 -13.49 19.50
N ASP A 138 -3.96 -13.57 19.73
CA ASP A 138 -4.52 -14.80 20.27
C ASP A 138 -4.21 -15.96 19.31
N ALA A 139 -3.29 -16.82 19.73
CA ALA A 139 -2.78 -17.94 18.93
C ALA A 139 -3.87 -18.96 18.53
N THR A 140 -5.10 -18.78 19.02
CA THR A 140 -6.25 -19.66 18.70
C THR A 140 -6.97 -19.29 17.41
N ILE A 141 -6.59 -18.18 16.75
CA ILE A 141 -7.27 -17.67 15.57
C ILE A 141 -6.53 -18.06 14.29
N SER A 142 -7.24 -18.60 13.31
CA SER A 142 -6.68 -19.00 12.02
C SER A 142 -6.12 -17.81 11.23
N ASP A 143 -5.12 -18.03 10.38
CA ASP A 143 -4.42 -16.99 9.61
C ASP A 143 -5.35 -16.04 8.83
N SER A 144 -6.45 -16.55 8.29
CA SER A 144 -7.43 -15.72 7.57
C SER A 144 -8.27 -14.81 8.47
N SER A 145 -8.30 -15.09 9.77
CA SER A 145 -9.06 -14.31 10.77
C SER A 145 -8.20 -13.28 11.47
N ARG A 146 -6.87 -13.39 11.40
CA ARG A 146 -5.93 -12.55 12.15
C ARG A 146 -6.00 -11.08 11.76
N THR A 147 -6.18 -10.77 10.49
CA THR A 147 -6.30 -9.41 9.98
C THR A 147 -7.52 -8.68 10.55
N TRP A 148 -8.58 -9.41 10.88
CA TRP A 148 -9.84 -8.86 11.40
C TRP A 148 -9.79 -8.40 12.85
N LEU A 149 -8.93 -9.01 13.65
CA LEU A 149 -8.89 -8.74 15.10
C LEU A 149 -7.87 -7.70 15.50
N VAL A 150 -6.99 -7.38 14.57
CA VAL A 150 -5.79 -6.63 14.86
C VAL A 150 -6.06 -5.18 15.23
N ASN A 151 -7.15 -4.59 14.77
CA ASN A 151 -7.54 -3.28 15.28
C ASN A 151 -9.00 -2.92 15.05
N LYS A 152 -9.87 -3.42 15.91
CA LYS A 152 -11.29 -3.06 15.87
C LYS A 152 -11.52 -1.54 15.83
N ALA A 153 -10.69 -0.77 16.53
CA ALA A 153 -10.80 0.68 16.53
C ALA A 153 -10.51 1.30 15.15
N GLU A 154 -9.50 0.79 14.43
CA GLU A 154 -9.21 1.25 13.07
C GLU A 154 -10.31 0.84 12.08
N ILE A 155 -10.85 -0.36 12.21
CA ILE A 155 -11.99 -0.81 11.40
C ILE A 155 -13.23 0.05 11.68
N ASP A 156 -13.57 0.30 12.93
CA ASP A 156 -14.68 1.17 13.31
C ASP A 156 -14.49 2.61 12.77
N HIS A 157 -13.25 3.11 12.80
CA HIS A 157 -12.88 4.40 12.22
C HIS A 157 -13.09 4.41 10.69
N ILE A 158 -12.63 3.40 9.99
CA ILE A 158 -12.80 3.22 8.54
C ILE A 158 -14.29 3.18 8.17
N TYR A 159 -15.10 2.37 8.86
CA TYR A 159 -16.54 2.29 8.61
C TYR A 159 -17.25 3.63 8.80
N LYS A 160 -16.86 4.38 9.83
CA LYS A 160 -17.42 5.71 10.07
C LYS A 160 -17.00 6.71 9.00
N LYS A 161 -15.70 6.73 8.65
CA LYS A 161 -15.12 7.68 7.70
C LYS A 161 -15.61 7.46 6.27
N HIS A 162 -15.78 6.20 5.87
CA HIS A 162 -16.16 5.79 4.52
C HIS A 162 -17.56 5.17 4.44
N SER A 163 -18.48 5.60 5.30
CA SER A 163 -19.82 5.03 5.41
C SER A 163 -20.59 4.99 4.09
N GLU A 164 -20.49 6.03 3.25
CA GLU A 164 -21.14 6.07 1.94
C GLU A 164 -20.61 5.01 0.98
N PHE A 165 -19.29 4.77 0.96
CA PHE A 165 -18.72 3.70 0.16
C PHE A 165 -19.25 2.33 0.57
N PHE A 166 -19.38 2.07 1.88
CA PHE A 166 -19.91 0.78 2.36
C PHE A 166 -21.37 0.52 1.99
N VAL A 167 -22.14 1.57 1.69
CA VAL A 167 -23.50 1.43 1.16
C VAL A 167 -23.49 1.05 -0.31
N THR A 168 -22.70 1.71 -1.12
CA THR A 168 -22.68 1.53 -2.58
C THR A 168 -21.74 0.42 -3.04
N ARG A 169 -20.63 0.23 -2.34
CA ARG A 169 -19.49 -0.65 -2.70
C ARG A 169 -18.93 -0.37 -4.10
N LYS A 170 -19.09 0.87 -4.61
CA LYS A 170 -18.64 1.29 -5.93
C LYS A 170 -17.64 2.42 -5.88
N TYR A 171 -16.64 2.33 -6.73
CA TYR A 171 -15.75 3.43 -7.01
C TYR A 171 -16.26 4.29 -8.17
N PRO A 172 -15.87 5.58 -8.25
CA PRO A 172 -16.31 6.49 -9.32
C PRO A 172 -15.92 6.01 -10.72
N ASP A 173 -14.87 5.22 -10.84
CA ASP A 173 -14.36 4.66 -12.09
C ASP A 173 -15.04 3.35 -12.51
N GLU A 174 -16.04 2.86 -11.78
CA GLU A 174 -16.80 1.64 -12.05
C GLU A 174 -18.22 1.92 -12.60
N ASN A 175 -18.45 3.09 -13.21
CA ASN A 175 -19.73 3.46 -13.82
C ASN A 175 -19.87 2.95 -15.24
#